data_7d124a203eae4c1f31f06e1ec9da3395
#
_entry.id   7d124a203eae4c1f31f06e1ec9da3395
#
_cell.length_a   1.000
_cell.length_b   1.000
_cell.length_c   1.000
_cell.angle_alpha   90.00
_cell.angle_beta   90.00
_cell.angle_gamma   90.00
#
_symmetry.space_group_name_H-M   'P 1'
#
loop_
_entity.id
_entity.type
_entity.pdbx_description
1 polymer ?
#
loop_
_entity_poly.entity_id
_entity_poly.type
_entity_poly.pdbx_seq_one_letter_code
_entity_poly.pdbx_strand_id
1 'polypeptide(L)'
;MSAELAVRSAVMAALRADGALMAGLNALYDGEPVRASAPYGHVGECIGTDWGGKQVEGREVRLTIGLQDAGETPGRLAAMIGRIDPAIGAVQPSEGWRIVTARLVRSRVMRSAGKPPSGWQAVIDYRLRAVWEGG
;
A
#
# COMPACT_ATOMS: atom_id res chain seq x y z
N MET A 1 -10.35 16.98 -2.55
CA MET A 1 -9.83 15.69 -3.06
C MET A 1 -10.67 14.56 -2.52
N SER A 2 -10.92 13.53 -3.30
CA SER A 2 -11.67 12.38 -2.83
C SER A 2 -10.92 11.63 -1.73
N ALA A 3 -11.66 10.91 -0.89
CA ALA A 3 -11.05 10.11 0.16
C ALA A 3 -10.09 9.06 -0.40
N GLU A 4 -10.46 8.42 -1.52
CA GLU A 4 -9.63 7.40 -2.16
C GLU A 4 -8.27 7.96 -2.55
N LEU A 5 -8.25 9.13 -3.18
CA LEU A 5 -7.01 9.77 -3.59
C LEU A 5 -6.23 10.31 -2.40
N ALA A 6 -6.92 10.88 -1.40
CA ALA A 6 -6.25 11.38 -0.19
C ALA A 6 -5.59 10.25 0.60
N VAL A 7 -6.29 9.14 0.80
CA VAL A 7 -5.74 7.97 1.48
C VAL A 7 -4.59 7.37 0.68
N ARG A 8 -4.76 7.25 -0.63
CA ARG A 8 -3.69 6.76 -1.51
C ARG A 8 -2.43 7.61 -1.38
N SER A 9 -2.59 8.93 -1.41
CA SER A 9 -1.48 9.87 -1.26
C SER A 9 -0.79 9.71 0.08
N ALA A 10 -1.57 9.57 1.15
CA ALA A 10 -1.04 9.37 2.51
C ALA A 10 -0.25 8.06 2.62
N VAL A 11 -0.76 6.99 2.03
CA VAL A 11 -0.08 5.68 2.02
C VAL A 11 1.22 5.75 1.23
N MET A 12 1.18 6.36 0.04
CA MET A 12 2.40 6.52 -0.76
C MET A 12 3.46 7.29 0.01
N ALA A 13 3.08 8.37 0.68
CA ALA A 13 4.02 9.17 1.47
C ALA A 13 4.58 8.36 2.65
N ALA A 14 3.75 7.60 3.34
CA ALA A 14 4.17 6.78 4.47
C ALA A 14 5.15 5.69 4.04
N LEU A 15 4.88 5.02 2.92
CA LEU A 15 5.78 4.00 2.39
C LEU A 15 7.11 4.60 1.95
N ARG A 16 7.09 5.75 1.28
CA ARG A 16 8.31 6.44 0.84
C ARG A 16 9.14 6.97 2.00
N ALA A 17 8.51 7.25 3.12
CA ALA A 17 9.20 7.71 4.32
C ALA A 17 9.89 6.58 5.08
N ASP A 18 9.58 5.32 4.77
CA ASP A 18 10.24 4.17 5.40
C ASP A 18 11.54 3.87 4.65
N GLY A 19 12.65 4.31 5.22
CA GLY A 19 13.96 4.17 4.59
C GLY A 19 14.39 2.72 4.39
N ALA A 20 14.02 1.83 5.32
CA ALA A 20 14.37 0.42 5.20
C ALA A 20 13.61 -0.24 4.05
N LEU A 21 12.33 0.10 3.87
CA LEU A 21 11.57 -0.38 2.73
C LEU A 21 12.14 0.13 1.42
N MET A 22 12.36 1.44 1.33
CA MET A 22 12.84 2.07 0.10
C MET A 22 14.25 1.61 -0.28
N ALA A 23 15.09 1.30 0.70
CA ALA A 23 16.42 0.76 0.43
C ALA A 23 16.37 -0.62 -0.23
N GLY A 24 15.30 -1.38 0.01
CA GLY A 24 15.11 -2.70 -0.58
C GLY A 24 14.44 -2.70 -1.95
N LEU A 25 13.98 -1.55 -2.44
CA LEU A 25 13.24 -1.44 -3.69
C LEU A 25 13.99 -0.61 -4.72
N ASN A 26 13.89 -0.99 -5.98
CA ASN A 26 14.35 -0.14 -7.08
C ASN A 26 13.42 1.06 -7.26
N ALA A 27 12.11 0.85 -7.04
CA ALA A 27 11.11 1.90 -7.16
C ALA A 27 9.82 1.51 -6.44
N LEU A 28 9.06 2.53 -6.07
CA LEU A 28 7.69 2.38 -5.59
C LEU A 28 6.79 3.16 -6.54
N TYR A 29 5.87 2.46 -7.21
CA TYR A 29 5.01 3.05 -8.24
C TYR A 29 3.63 3.38 -7.70
N ASP A 30 3.06 4.44 -8.23
CA ASP A 30 1.67 4.79 -8.01
C ASP A 30 0.86 4.15 -9.13
N GLY A 31 0.32 2.98 -8.84
CA GLY A 31 -0.33 2.12 -9.82
C GLY A 31 0.61 1.01 -10.30
N GLU A 32 0.02 -0.06 -10.83
CA GLU A 32 0.80 -1.19 -11.34
C GLU A 32 1.59 -0.77 -12.59
N PRO A 33 2.91 -0.93 -12.59
CA PRO A 33 3.71 -0.51 -13.74
C PRO A 33 3.56 -1.50 -14.89
N VAL A 34 3.65 -1.00 -16.12
CA VAL A 34 3.68 -1.83 -17.32
C VAL A 34 5.01 -2.57 -17.40
N ARG A 35 6.10 -1.89 -17.07
CA ARG A 35 7.45 -2.46 -17.01
C ARG A 35 8.15 -1.97 -15.76
N ALA A 36 8.81 -2.88 -15.09
CA ALA A 36 9.60 -2.55 -13.91
C ALA A 36 10.66 -3.62 -13.67
N SER A 37 11.76 -3.19 -13.08
CA SER A 37 12.82 -4.11 -12.65
C SER A 37 12.63 -4.44 -11.18
N ALA A 38 12.48 -5.71 -10.87
CA ALA A 38 12.40 -6.18 -9.48
C ALA A 38 13.75 -5.99 -8.77
N PRO A 39 13.75 -5.70 -7.46
CA PRO A 39 12.58 -5.59 -6.60
C PRO A 39 11.87 -4.23 -6.76
N TYR A 40 10.55 -4.26 -6.77
CA TYR A 40 9.76 -3.03 -6.80
C TYR A 40 8.45 -3.23 -6.05
N GLY A 41 7.82 -2.10 -5.69
CA GLY A 41 6.50 -2.09 -5.09
C GLY A 41 5.57 -1.17 -5.85
N HIS A 42 4.28 -1.35 -5.63
CA HIS A 42 3.28 -0.42 -6.16
C HIS A 42 2.06 -0.36 -5.25
N VAL A 43 1.36 0.76 -5.28
CA VAL A 43 0.04 0.90 -4.67
C VAL A 43 -0.97 0.74 -5.79
N GLY A 44 -1.78 -0.28 -5.68
CA GLY A 44 -2.75 -0.64 -6.71
C GLY A 44 -4.08 0.09 -6.60
N GLU A 45 -5.16 -0.63 -6.82
CA GLU A 45 -6.51 -0.09 -6.81
C GLU A 45 -6.93 0.39 -5.42
N CYS A 46 -7.68 1.50 -5.38
CA CYS A 46 -8.31 2.00 -4.16
C CYS A 46 -9.82 1.99 -4.37
N ILE A 47 -10.54 1.33 -3.45
CA ILE A 47 -11.99 1.25 -3.48
C ILE A 47 -12.53 1.93 -2.23
N GLY A 48 -13.31 3.00 -2.43
CA GLY A 48 -13.93 3.73 -1.33
C GLY A 48 -15.40 3.40 -1.18
N THR A 49 -15.84 3.23 0.06
CA THR A 49 -17.25 3.05 0.40
C THR A 49 -17.61 3.97 1.55
N ASP A 50 -18.90 4.24 1.69
CA ASP A 50 -19.38 5.09 2.77
C ASP A 50 -19.16 4.43 4.13
N TRP A 51 -18.71 5.22 5.10
CA TRP A 51 -18.51 4.77 6.47
C TRP A 51 -18.99 5.81 7.48
N GLY A 52 -19.51 6.94 7.00
CA GLY A 52 -19.91 8.03 7.84
C GLY A 52 -21.23 7.80 8.58
N GLY A 53 -21.57 8.76 9.43
CA GLY A 53 -22.83 8.82 10.14
C GLY A 53 -23.50 10.16 9.91
N LYS A 54 -24.53 10.46 10.72
CA LYS A 54 -25.35 11.67 10.53
C LYS A 54 -24.56 12.98 10.61
N GLN A 55 -23.50 13.02 11.40
CA GLN A 55 -22.72 14.23 11.63
C GLN A 55 -21.27 14.09 11.24
N VAL A 56 -20.89 12.95 10.70
CA VAL A 56 -19.51 12.66 10.33
C VAL A 56 -19.46 12.12 8.92
N GLU A 57 -18.74 12.79 8.05
CA GLU A 57 -18.45 12.27 6.74
C GLU A 57 -17.25 11.35 6.84
N GLY A 58 -17.45 10.10 6.51
CA GLY A 58 -16.40 9.09 6.57
C GLY A 58 -16.39 8.21 5.33
N ARG A 59 -15.26 7.61 5.09
CA ARG A 59 -15.06 6.64 4.00
C ARG A 59 -14.21 5.49 4.50
N GLU A 60 -14.55 4.30 4.03
CA GLU A 60 -13.69 3.15 4.16
C GLU A 60 -13.00 2.94 2.81
N VAL A 61 -11.67 2.94 2.83
CA VAL A 61 -10.89 2.77 1.62
C VAL A 61 -10.13 1.46 1.72
N ARG A 62 -10.32 0.59 0.74
CA ARG A 62 -9.54 -0.62 0.59
C ARG A 62 -8.53 -0.41 -0.52
N LEU A 63 -7.28 -0.74 -0.24
CA LEU A 63 -6.23 -0.62 -1.23
C LEU A 63 -5.30 -1.82 -1.17
N THR A 64 -4.65 -2.05 -2.29
CA THR A 64 -3.73 -3.17 -2.46
C THR A 64 -2.33 -2.65 -2.67
N ILE A 65 -1.38 -3.24 -1.94
CA ILE A 65 0.05 -2.98 -2.14
C ILE A 65 0.65 -4.24 -2.74
N GLY A 66 1.35 -4.09 -3.86
CA GLY A 66 2.06 -5.18 -4.50
C GLY A 66 3.56 -5.03 -4.31
N LEU A 67 4.23 -6.15 -4.07
CA LEU A 67 5.70 -6.23 -4.00
C LEU A 67 6.17 -7.34 -4.93
N GLN A 68 7.23 -7.09 -5.68
CA GLN A 68 7.81 -8.03 -6.62
C GLN A 68 9.30 -8.16 -6.35
N ASP A 69 9.78 -9.39 -6.20
CA ASP A 69 11.19 -9.67 -6.05
C ASP A 69 11.63 -10.72 -7.08
N ALA A 70 12.88 -10.67 -7.46
CA ALA A 70 13.46 -11.59 -8.47
C ALA A 70 14.24 -12.73 -7.84
N GLY A 71 14.32 -12.83 -6.51
CA GLY A 71 15.07 -13.86 -5.82
C GLY A 71 14.51 -15.26 -6.02
N GLU A 72 15.35 -16.27 -5.86
CA GLU A 72 14.92 -17.67 -5.92
C GLU A 72 14.10 -18.09 -4.71
N THR A 73 14.34 -17.45 -3.58
CA THR A 73 13.64 -17.70 -2.32
C THR A 73 12.89 -16.45 -1.89
N PRO A 74 11.84 -16.57 -1.04
CA PRO A 74 11.08 -15.40 -0.61
C PRO A 74 11.71 -14.61 0.54
N GLY A 75 12.96 -14.87 0.91
CA GLY A 75 13.60 -14.24 2.07
C GLY A 75 13.66 -12.72 2.00
N ARG A 76 14.08 -12.17 0.86
CA ARG A 76 14.16 -10.72 0.66
C ARG A 76 12.76 -10.09 0.62
N LEU A 77 11.82 -10.79 -0.02
CA LEU A 77 10.42 -10.36 -0.05
C LEU A 77 9.85 -10.31 1.36
N ALA A 78 10.16 -11.29 2.21
CA ALA A 78 9.68 -11.32 3.59
C ALA A 78 10.16 -10.10 4.38
N ALA A 79 11.39 -9.67 4.18
CA ALA A 79 11.93 -8.48 4.81
C ALA A 79 11.18 -7.22 4.37
N MET A 80 10.85 -7.11 3.08
CA MET A 80 10.07 -5.99 2.56
C MET A 80 8.66 -5.98 3.13
N ILE A 81 7.99 -7.14 3.17
CA ILE A 81 6.65 -7.28 3.77
C ILE A 81 6.66 -6.81 5.22
N GLY A 82 7.70 -7.16 5.97
CA GLY A 82 7.83 -6.78 7.36
C GLY A 82 7.92 -5.27 7.58
N ARG A 83 8.26 -4.48 6.57
CA ARG A 83 8.30 -3.02 6.66
C ARG A 83 6.97 -2.35 6.31
N ILE A 84 6.05 -3.06 5.65
CA ILE A 84 4.80 -2.46 5.20
C ILE A 84 3.92 -2.06 6.39
N ASP A 85 3.69 -2.98 7.32
CA ASP A 85 2.78 -2.72 8.43
C ASP A 85 3.23 -1.54 9.32
N PRO A 86 4.50 -1.47 9.75
CA PRO A 86 4.97 -0.29 10.47
C PRO A 86 4.84 1.01 9.68
N ALA A 87 5.10 0.98 8.38
CA ALA A 87 4.97 2.16 7.53
C ALA A 87 3.52 2.63 7.46
N ILE A 88 2.58 1.71 7.24
CA ILE A 88 1.14 2.03 7.21
C ILE A 88 0.69 2.58 8.56
N GLY A 89 1.23 2.06 9.67
CA GLY A 89 0.93 2.58 11.00
C GLY A 89 1.36 4.02 11.23
N ALA A 90 2.28 4.53 10.41
CA ALA A 90 2.77 5.91 10.50
C ALA A 90 2.08 6.87 9.53
N VAL A 91 1.00 6.44 8.87
CA VAL A 91 0.27 7.25 7.90
C VAL A 91 -0.29 8.51 8.56
N GLN A 92 -0.17 9.64 7.84
CA GLN A 92 -0.56 10.97 8.33
C GLN A 92 -1.84 11.46 7.65
N PRO A 93 -2.54 12.43 8.26
CA PRO A 93 -3.69 13.06 7.59
C PRO A 93 -3.28 13.63 6.23
N SER A 94 -4.22 13.63 5.30
CA SER A 94 -3.98 14.07 3.93
C SER A 94 -5.21 14.76 3.38
N GLU A 95 -5.02 15.94 2.81
CA GLU A 95 -6.04 16.66 2.03
C GLU A 95 -7.39 16.80 2.76
N GLY A 96 -7.33 17.09 4.06
CA GLY A 96 -8.54 17.27 4.88
C GLY A 96 -9.13 15.98 5.44
N TRP A 97 -8.55 14.83 5.11
CA TRP A 97 -8.99 13.54 5.61
C TRP A 97 -8.04 13.04 6.71
N ARG A 98 -8.60 12.69 7.86
CA ARG A 98 -7.84 12.06 8.95
C ARG A 98 -8.07 10.56 8.92
N ILE A 99 -7.00 9.81 8.95
CA ILE A 99 -7.08 8.36 8.96
C ILE A 99 -7.27 7.87 10.39
N VAL A 100 -8.43 7.26 10.63
CA VAL A 100 -8.84 6.80 11.97
C VAL A 100 -8.25 5.44 12.26
N THR A 101 -8.33 4.51 11.30
CA THR A 101 -7.79 3.16 11.42
C THR A 101 -7.16 2.73 10.12
N ALA A 102 -6.14 1.89 10.25
CA ALA A 102 -5.49 1.23 9.12
C ALA A 102 -5.22 -0.22 9.53
N ARG A 103 -5.85 -1.17 8.84
CA ARG A 103 -5.78 -2.57 9.22
C ARG A 103 -5.48 -3.47 8.03
N LEU A 104 -4.62 -4.44 8.26
CA LEU A 104 -4.37 -5.50 7.31
C LEU A 104 -5.64 -6.35 7.15
N VAL A 105 -6.08 -6.54 5.91
CA VAL A 105 -7.19 -7.44 5.60
C VAL A 105 -6.67 -8.83 5.28
N ARG A 106 -5.71 -8.92 4.36
CA ARG A 106 -5.04 -10.17 4.02
C ARG A 106 -3.74 -9.89 3.28
N SER A 107 -2.86 -10.88 3.30
CA SER A 107 -1.67 -10.86 2.46
C SER A 107 -1.48 -12.23 1.83
N ARG A 108 -0.97 -12.22 0.61
CA ARG A 108 -0.65 -13.44 -0.13
C ARG A 108 0.77 -13.34 -0.66
N VAL A 109 1.49 -14.43 -0.54
CA VAL A 109 2.84 -14.56 -1.11
C VAL A 109 2.79 -15.72 -2.09
N MET A 110 3.27 -15.51 -3.31
CA MET A 110 3.22 -16.51 -4.36
C MET A 110 4.40 -16.36 -5.31
N ARG A 111 4.71 -17.42 -6.00
CA ARG A 111 5.69 -17.32 -7.08
C ARG A 111 5.09 -16.45 -8.19
N SER A 112 5.95 -15.61 -8.76
CA SER A 112 5.53 -14.78 -9.88
C SER A 112 5.26 -15.66 -11.10
N ALA A 113 4.18 -15.34 -11.81
CA ALA A 113 3.88 -15.99 -13.08
C ALA A 113 4.84 -15.46 -14.16
N GLY A 114 5.11 -16.27 -15.16
CA GLY A 114 5.90 -15.86 -16.30
C GLY A 114 7.14 -16.73 -16.50
N LYS A 115 7.98 -16.32 -17.45
CA LYS A 115 9.20 -17.04 -17.77
C LYS A 115 10.28 -16.83 -16.72
N PRO A 116 11.16 -17.83 -16.47
CA PRO A 116 12.26 -17.64 -15.53
C PRO A 116 13.22 -16.51 -15.93
N PRO A 117 13.84 -15.83 -14.95
CA PRO A 117 13.60 -15.97 -13.54
C PRO A 117 12.37 -15.20 -13.13
N SER A 118 11.37 -15.90 -12.56
CA SER A 118 10.08 -15.31 -12.25
C SER A 118 10.02 -14.67 -10.87
N GLY A 119 10.80 -15.15 -9.91
CA GLY A 119 10.84 -14.59 -8.57
C GLY A 119 9.59 -14.85 -7.74
N TRP A 120 9.33 -13.96 -6.80
CA TRP A 120 8.24 -14.03 -5.84
C TRP A 120 7.50 -12.71 -5.76
N GLN A 121 6.22 -12.77 -5.47
CA GLN A 121 5.40 -11.57 -5.30
C GLN A 121 4.54 -11.66 -4.06
N ALA A 122 4.21 -10.49 -3.52
CA ALA A 122 3.25 -10.35 -2.44
C ALA A 122 2.14 -9.40 -2.85
N VAL A 123 0.93 -9.71 -2.43
CA VAL A 123 -0.24 -8.85 -2.60
C VAL A 123 -0.84 -8.64 -1.23
N ILE A 124 -0.86 -7.40 -0.78
CA ILE A 124 -1.23 -7.04 0.60
C ILE A 124 -2.39 -6.08 0.53
N ASP A 125 -3.52 -6.48 1.11
CA ASP A 125 -4.73 -5.66 1.13
C ASP A 125 -4.90 -5.01 2.49
N TYR A 126 -5.09 -3.68 2.48
CA TYR A 126 -5.37 -2.89 3.66
C TYR A 126 -6.75 -2.26 3.59
N ARG A 127 -7.33 -2.07 4.76
CA ARG A 127 -8.56 -1.29 4.94
C ARG A 127 -8.23 -0.09 5.81
N LEU A 128 -8.46 1.11 5.28
CA LEU A 128 -8.26 2.35 6.01
C LEU A 128 -9.61 3.06 6.13
N ARG A 129 -9.91 3.56 7.31
CA ARG A 129 -11.10 4.38 7.53
C ARG A 129 -10.66 5.80 7.78
N ALA A 130 -11.30 6.73 7.09
CA ALA A 130 -10.95 8.13 7.15
C ALA A 130 -12.20 8.98 7.37
N VAL A 131 -12.02 10.08 8.10
CA VAL A 131 -13.09 11.05 8.34
C VAL A 131 -12.67 12.39 7.78
N TRP A 132 -13.64 13.10 7.23
CA TRP A 132 -13.44 14.44 6.70
C TRP A 132 -13.40 15.44 7.85
N GLU A 133 -12.34 16.22 7.91
CA GLU A 133 -12.18 17.28 8.93
C GLU A 133 -12.07 18.65 8.30
N GLY A 134 -12.15 18.74 6.98
CA GLY A 134 -11.95 19.96 6.25
C GLY A 134 -10.50 20.21 5.90
N GLY A 135 -10.26 21.02 4.94
CA GLY A 135 -8.92 21.33 4.46
C GLY A 135 -8.63 22.81 4.49
#